data_6a056510a15134263f820f53f65c0dc2
#
_entry.id   6a056510a15134263f820f53f65c0dc2
#
_cell.length_a   1.000
_cell.length_b   1.000
_cell.length_c   1.000
_cell.angle_alpha   90.00
_cell.angle_beta   90.00
_cell.angle_gamma   90.00
#
_symmetry.space_group_name_H-M   'P 1'
#
loop_
_entity.id
_entity.type
_entity.pdbx_description
1 polymer ?
#
loop_
_entity_poly.entity_id
_entity_poly.type
_entity_poly.pdbx_seq_one_letter_code
_entity_poly.pdbx_strand_id
1 'polypeptide(L)'
;MDLVCAADNDLWRVLAAAGVPCRRHGELEAALRAAAPGSAILALADDYPQPTLQVRHAHLEQAAARGVRLYIEYPLSLEGCAFGPPQPTHWERVVVSSDWLAPALAEGTILALHGCWFLPARAAAPHLVAAKVAGYRRAVYGLPQEAHPILFQLPGRDVLVATSKLSGFVTGRYGPR
;
A
#
# COMPACT_ATOMS: atom_id res chain seq x y z
N MET A 1 -4.79 1.49 16.48
CA MET A 1 -4.55 1.70 15.04
C MET A 1 -5.71 2.50 14.47
N ASP A 2 -5.43 3.43 13.57
CA ASP A 2 -6.43 4.28 12.94
C ASP A 2 -6.48 4.01 11.44
N LEU A 3 -7.70 3.98 10.85
CA LEU A 3 -7.92 3.81 9.43
C LEU A 3 -8.61 5.05 8.87
N VAL A 4 -8.13 5.53 7.73
CA VAL A 4 -8.79 6.57 6.94
C VAL A 4 -9.42 5.86 5.75
N CYS A 5 -10.73 5.66 5.80
CA CYS A 5 -11.47 4.93 4.77
C CYS A 5 -12.99 5.13 4.88
N ALA A 6 -13.72 4.74 3.83
CA ALA A 6 -15.17 4.66 3.84
C ALA A 6 -15.68 3.55 4.78
N ALA A 7 -16.96 3.61 5.14
CA ALA A 7 -17.57 2.65 6.07
C ALA A 7 -17.71 1.23 5.49
N ASP A 8 -17.74 1.11 4.16
CA ASP A 8 -17.84 -0.14 3.42
C ASP A 8 -16.49 -0.70 2.93
N ASN A 9 -15.38 -0.09 3.36
CA ASN A 9 -14.04 -0.58 3.02
C ASN A 9 -13.82 -2.02 3.51
N ASP A 10 -13.28 -2.88 2.65
CA ASP A 10 -13.12 -4.31 2.92
C ASP A 10 -12.18 -4.59 4.10
N LEU A 11 -11.03 -3.90 4.17
CA LEU A 11 -10.09 -4.08 5.27
C LEU A 11 -10.71 -3.67 6.61
N TRP A 12 -11.44 -2.55 6.64
CA TRP A 12 -12.19 -2.12 7.81
C TRP A 12 -13.17 -3.20 8.30
N ARG A 13 -13.96 -3.77 7.38
CA ARG A 13 -14.92 -4.83 7.71
C ARG A 13 -14.23 -6.08 8.26
N VAL A 14 -13.13 -6.51 7.64
CA VAL A 14 -12.38 -7.69 8.08
C VAL A 14 -11.78 -7.46 9.48
N LEU A 15 -11.17 -6.31 9.73
CA LEU A 15 -10.61 -5.99 11.04
C LEU A 15 -11.68 -5.89 12.12
N ALA A 16 -12.81 -5.24 11.82
CA ALA A 16 -13.93 -5.12 12.73
C ALA A 16 -14.54 -6.50 13.07
N ALA A 17 -14.73 -7.36 12.06
CA ALA A 17 -15.23 -8.73 12.26
C ALA A 17 -14.26 -9.60 13.06
N ALA A 18 -12.96 -9.38 12.94
CA ALA A 18 -11.92 -10.06 13.71
C ALA A 18 -11.73 -9.48 15.13
N GLY A 19 -12.49 -8.45 15.52
CA GLY A 19 -12.37 -7.81 16.84
C GLY A 19 -11.07 -7.05 17.05
N VAL A 20 -10.37 -6.67 15.96
CA VAL A 20 -9.13 -5.90 16.06
C VAL A 20 -9.42 -4.47 16.49
N PRO A 21 -8.82 -3.96 17.60
CA PRO A 21 -9.06 -2.60 18.05
C PRO A 21 -8.56 -1.57 17.03
N CYS A 22 -9.48 -0.95 16.32
CA CYS A 22 -9.19 0.09 15.35
C CYS A 22 -10.29 1.15 15.32
N ARG A 23 -9.93 2.37 14.91
CA ARG A 23 -10.84 3.50 14.75
C ARG A 23 -10.87 3.92 13.30
N ARG A 24 -12.03 4.24 12.79
CA ARG A 24 -12.22 4.74 11.44
C ARG A 24 -12.39 6.26 11.43
N HIS A 25 -11.78 6.89 10.44
CA HIS A 25 -11.87 8.32 10.18
C HIS A 25 -12.21 8.54 8.70
N GLY A 26 -12.92 9.62 8.38
CA GLY A 26 -13.19 10.01 7.00
C GLY A 26 -12.05 10.79 6.35
N GLU A 27 -11.14 11.35 7.15
CA GLU A 27 -10.07 12.23 6.67
C GLU A 27 -8.75 11.99 7.41
N LEU A 28 -7.63 12.18 6.73
CA LEU A 28 -6.29 11.99 7.28
C LEU A 28 -6.00 12.94 8.44
N GLU A 29 -6.41 14.20 8.34
CA GLU A 29 -6.24 15.19 9.42
C GLU A 29 -6.96 14.77 10.72
N ALA A 30 -8.16 14.19 10.59
CA ALA A 30 -8.89 13.71 11.76
C ALA A 30 -8.17 12.53 12.42
N ALA A 31 -7.67 11.60 11.62
CA ALA A 31 -6.88 10.48 12.11
C ALA A 31 -5.59 10.94 12.79
N LEU A 32 -4.85 11.87 12.18
CA LEU A 32 -3.62 12.43 12.73
C LEU A 32 -3.85 13.13 14.09
N ARG A 33 -4.96 13.86 14.25
CA ARG A 33 -5.32 14.47 15.54
C ARG A 33 -5.66 13.42 16.62
N ALA A 34 -6.33 12.35 16.23
CA ALA A 34 -6.83 11.33 17.14
C ALA A 34 -5.80 10.24 17.48
N ALA A 35 -4.82 10.02 16.63
CA ALA A 35 -3.83 8.95 16.79
C ALA A 35 -3.01 9.13 18.06
N ALA A 36 -2.78 8.05 18.78
CA ALA A 36 -1.88 8.04 19.92
C ALA A 36 -0.40 8.13 19.45
N PRO A 37 0.48 8.76 20.22
CA PRO A 37 1.91 8.72 19.93
C PRO A 37 2.41 7.27 19.76
N GLY A 38 3.27 7.03 18.76
CA GLY A 38 3.81 5.71 18.45
C GLY A 38 2.84 4.74 17.79
N SER A 39 1.61 5.18 17.45
CA SER A 39 0.61 4.34 16.76
C SER A 39 0.80 4.32 15.24
N ALA A 40 -0.14 3.69 14.53
CA ALA A 40 -0.15 3.64 13.08
C ALA A 40 -1.47 4.14 12.50
N ILE A 41 -1.39 4.81 11.35
CA ILE A 41 -2.54 5.21 10.52
C ILE A 41 -2.41 4.55 9.16
N LEU A 42 -3.48 3.92 8.69
CA LEU A 42 -3.62 3.38 7.35
C LEU A 42 -4.60 4.27 6.58
N ALA A 43 -4.10 5.02 5.59
CA ALA A 43 -4.91 5.81 4.67
C ALA A 43 -5.14 5.00 3.39
N LEU A 44 -6.38 4.56 3.18
CA LEU A 44 -6.75 3.55 2.19
C LEU A 44 -7.38 4.20 0.94
N ALA A 45 -7.25 3.52 -0.18
CA ALA A 45 -7.72 3.98 -1.49
C ALA A 45 -9.17 3.55 -1.74
N ASP A 46 -10.15 4.30 -1.25
CA ASP A 46 -11.57 3.98 -1.42
C ASP A 46 -12.04 4.20 -2.87
N ASP A 47 -11.59 5.27 -3.52
CA ASP A 47 -12.01 5.64 -4.88
C ASP A 47 -11.23 4.93 -6.00
N TYR A 48 -10.42 3.91 -5.63
CA TYR A 48 -9.65 3.15 -6.61
C TYR A 48 -10.52 2.63 -7.78
N PRO A 49 -10.10 2.78 -9.04
CA PRO A 49 -8.74 3.14 -9.50
C PRO A 49 -8.50 4.64 -9.72
N GLN A 50 -9.26 5.52 -9.11
CA GLN A 50 -9.00 6.96 -9.12
C GLN A 50 -8.16 7.34 -7.90
N PRO A 51 -6.95 7.92 -8.06
CA PRO A 51 -6.19 8.42 -6.94
C PRO A 51 -6.79 9.74 -6.44
N THR A 52 -7.24 9.79 -5.19
CA THR A 52 -7.86 10.98 -4.59
C THR A 52 -7.13 11.48 -3.35
N LEU A 53 -6.43 10.59 -2.65
CA LEU A 53 -5.74 10.90 -1.40
C LEU A 53 -4.57 11.86 -1.62
N GLN A 54 -4.65 13.05 -1.02
CA GLN A 54 -3.57 14.04 -1.02
C GLN A 54 -2.84 14.04 0.32
N VAL A 55 -1.54 13.76 0.30
CA VAL A 55 -0.69 13.79 1.50
C VAL A 55 0.29 14.95 1.40
N ARG A 56 0.01 16.01 2.16
CA ARG A 56 0.80 17.24 2.20
C ARG A 56 1.97 17.13 3.17
N HIS A 57 2.95 17.99 3.03
CA HIS A 57 4.09 18.12 3.95
C HIS A 57 3.64 18.19 5.42
N ALA A 58 2.65 19.03 5.71
CA ALA A 58 2.13 19.19 7.07
C ALA A 58 1.64 17.86 7.70
N HIS A 59 1.06 16.97 6.91
CA HIS A 59 0.64 15.65 7.41
C HIS A 59 1.84 14.78 7.81
N LEU A 60 2.90 14.82 7.00
CA LEU A 60 4.13 14.07 7.26
C LEU A 60 4.86 14.59 8.50
N GLU A 61 4.96 15.90 8.64
CA GLU A 61 5.56 16.53 9.82
C GLU A 61 4.74 16.25 11.09
N GLN A 62 3.42 16.35 11.02
CA GLN A 62 2.55 16.03 12.15
C GLN A 62 2.67 14.56 12.58
N ALA A 63 2.75 13.62 11.63
CA ALA A 63 2.98 12.22 11.91
C ALA A 63 4.34 12.00 12.57
N ALA A 64 5.41 12.59 11.99
CA ALA A 64 6.78 12.47 12.49
C ALA A 64 6.92 13.03 13.91
N ALA A 65 6.39 14.23 14.18
CA ALA A 65 6.44 14.87 15.51
C ALA A 65 5.78 14.02 16.61
N ARG A 66 4.88 13.12 16.26
CA ARG A 66 4.16 12.23 17.18
C ARG A 66 4.64 10.77 17.13
N GLY A 67 5.63 10.46 16.30
CA GLY A 67 6.11 9.09 16.06
C GLY A 67 5.02 8.18 15.49
N VAL A 68 4.08 8.74 14.73
CA VAL A 68 3.00 7.98 14.09
C VAL A 68 3.48 7.44 12.75
N ARG A 69 3.37 6.14 12.54
CA ARG A 69 3.65 5.49 11.26
C ARG A 69 2.50 5.66 10.30
N LEU A 70 2.79 5.93 9.04
CA LEU A 70 1.79 6.05 8.01
C LEU A 70 1.92 4.91 6.98
N TYR A 71 0.79 4.32 6.63
CA TYR A 71 0.61 3.55 5.40
C TYR A 71 -0.28 4.37 4.47
N ILE A 72 0.23 4.71 3.30
CA ILE A 72 -0.45 5.53 2.30
C ILE A 72 -0.70 4.68 1.06
N GLU A 73 -1.96 4.49 0.72
CA GLU A 73 -2.35 3.65 -0.39
C GLU A 73 -2.86 4.47 -1.56
N TYR A 74 -2.27 4.26 -2.74
CA TYR A 74 -2.65 4.81 -4.04
C TYR A 74 -2.92 6.33 -4.02
N PRO A 75 -1.98 7.15 -3.57
CA PRO A 75 -2.20 8.58 -3.38
C PRO A 75 -2.24 9.34 -4.71
N LEU A 76 -3.07 10.40 -4.78
CA LEU A 76 -3.01 11.39 -5.85
C LEU A 76 -1.70 12.19 -5.78
N SER A 77 -1.28 12.53 -4.57
CA SER A 77 -0.02 13.24 -4.34
C SER A 77 0.55 12.91 -2.97
N LEU A 78 1.87 12.80 -2.91
CA LEU A 78 2.63 12.59 -1.69
C LEU A 78 3.96 13.34 -1.84
N GLU A 79 4.26 14.24 -0.90
CA GLU A 79 5.53 14.95 -0.93
C GLU A 79 6.72 14.00 -0.81
N GLY A 80 7.74 14.25 -1.62
CA GLY A 80 8.92 13.39 -1.72
C GLY A 80 8.75 12.20 -2.66
N CYS A 81 7.58 12.06 -3.31
CA CYS A 81 7.31 11.01 -4.27
C CYS A 81 6.65 11.57 -5.55
N ALA A 82 7.20 11.22 -6.71
CA ALA A 82 6.61 11.55 -8.00
C ALA A 82 5.91 10.31 -8.55
N PHE A 83 4.64 10.48 -8.92
CA PHE A 83 3.83 9.43 -9.54
C PHE A 83 3.54 9.77 -11.00
N GLY A 84 3.59 8.76 -11.87
CA GLY A 84 3.03 8.83 -13.21
C GLY A 84 1.51 8.63 -13.21
N PRO A 85 0.85 8.81 -14.38
CA PRO A 85 -0.57 8.53 -14.51
C PRO A 85 -0.87 7.06 -14.20
N PRO A 86 -2.07 6.76 -13.67
CA PRO A 86 -2.49 5.38 -13.41
C PRO A 86 -2.34 4.48 -14.63
N GLN A 87 -1.80 3.29 -14.44
CA GLN A 87 -1.61 2.28 -15.48
C GLN A 87 -2.25 0.96 -15.09
N PRO A 88 -2.98 0.29 -16.00
CA PRO A 88 -3.50 -1.04 -15.75
C PRO A 88 -2.41 -2.09 -15.85
N THR A 89 -2.53 -3.15 -15.06
CA THR A 89 -1.71 -4.35 -15.22
C THR A 89 -2.29 -5.25 -16.30
N HIS A 90 -1.42 -5.87 -17.09
CA HIS A 90 -1.81 -6.84 -18.13
C HIS A 90 -1.25 -8.23 -17.82
N TRP A 91 0.08 -8.36 -17.82
CA TRP A 91 0.80 -9.62 -17.58
C TRP A 91 1.73 -9.55 -16.37
N GLU A 92 1.77 -8.40 -15.71
CA GLU A 92 2.56 -8.20 -14.52
C GLU A 92 1.99 -9.03 -13.37
N ARG A 93 2.89 -9.46 -12.49
CA ARG A 93 2.57 -10.07 -11.21
C ARG A 93 3.26 -9.28 -10.11
N VAL A 94 2.72 -9.28 -8.92
CA VAL A 94 3.45 -8.76 -7.76
C VAL A 94 4.48 -9.80 -7.33
N VAL A 95 5.71 -9.33 -7.14
CA VAL A 95 6.82 -10.12 -6.63
C VAL A 95 7.38 -9.46 -5.38
N VAL A 96 7.62 -10.28 -4.36
CA VAL A 96 8.33 -9.86 -3.16
C VAL A 96 9.78 -9.59 -3.53
N SER A 97 10.25 -8.36 -3.37
CA SER A 97 11.57 -7.89 -3.83
C SER A 97 12.55 -7.59 -2.70
N SER A 98 12.19 -7.93 -1.46
CA SER A 98 13.08 -7.81 -0.29
C SER A 98 12.70 -8.83 0.78
N ASP A 99 13.53 -8.94 1.81
CA ASP A 99 13.27 -9.79 2.98
C ASP A 99 12.37 -9.14 4.05
N TRP A 100 11.90 -7.91 3.82
CA TRP A 100 11.10 -7.14 4.77
C TRP A 100 9.81 -7.85 5.21
N LEU A 101 9.25 -8.71 4.34
CA LEU A 101 8.06 -9.51 4.62
C LEU A 101 8.38 -10.92 5.17
N ALA A 102 9.66 -11.24 5.38
CA ALA A 102 10.07 -12.53 5.94
C ALA A 102 9.66 -12.65 7.43
N PRO A 103 9.41 -13.86 7.94
CA PRO A 103 9.41 -15.13 7.21
C PRO A 103 8.10 -15.44 6.47
N ALA A 104 7.07 -14.59 6.59
CA ALA A 104 5.75 -14.85 6.02
C ALA A 104 5.77 -14.94 4.48
N LEU A 105 6.52 -14.05 3.84
CA LEU A 105 6.71 -14.02 2.39
C LEU A 105 8.19 -13.86 2.07
N ALA A 106 8.79 -14.92 1.54
CA ALA A 106 10.20 -14.88 1.13
C ALA A 106 10.40 -14.06 -0.14
N GLU A 107 11.56 -13.45 -0.30
CA GLU A 107 11.96 -12.76 -1.53
C GLU A 107 11.83 -13.68 -2.75
N GLY A 108 11.39 -13.10 -3.87
CA GLY A 108 11.08 -13.82 -5.09
C GLY A 108 9.71 -14.49 -5.11
N THR A 109 8.95 -14.50 -4.02
CA THR A 109 7.56 -15.02 -4.01
C THR A 109 6.68 -14.22 -4.94
N ILE A 110 5.91 -14.93 -5.78
CA ILE A 110 4.93 -14.33 -6.69
C ILE A 110 3.58 -14.28 -6.00
N LEU A 111 2.97 -13.10 -5.95
CA LEU A 111 1.61 -12.85 -5.49
C LEU A 111 0.71 -12.59 -6.69
N ALA A 112 -0.56 -12.98 -6.59
CA ALA A 112 -1.53 -12.75 -7.66
C ALA A 112 -1.85 -11.25 -7.80
N LEU A 113 -1.90 -10.80 -9.06
CA LEU A 113 -2.31 -9.44 -9.41
C LEU A 113 -3.18 -9.54 -10.67
N HIS A 114 -4.48 -9.25 -10.54
CA HIS A 114 -5.43 -9.34 -11.64
C HIS A 114 -6.26 -8.08 -11.78
N GLY A 115 -6.24 -7.48 -12.97
CA GLY A 115 -7.08 -6.32 -13.29
C GLY A 115 -6.84 -5.13 -12.38
N CYS A 116 -5.64 -4.97 -11.86
CA CYS A 116 -5.27 -3.89 -10.97
C CYS A 116 -4.68 -2.72 -11.76
N TRP A 117 -4.72 -1.55 -11.12
CA TRP A 117 -4.03 -0.35 -11.57
C TRP A 117 -2.90 -0.02 -10.62
N PHE A 118 -1.85 0.59 -11.10
CA PHE A 118 -0.77 1.09 -10.27
C PHE A 118 -0.32 2.47 -10.73
N LEU A 119 0.29 3.22 -9.82
CA LEU A 119 0.94 4.49 -10.10
C LEU A 119 2.42 4.23 -10.39
N PRO A 120 2.91 4.48 -11.61
CA PRO A 120 4.35 4.45 -11.86
C PRO A 120 5.09 5.38 -10.89
N ALA A 121 6.09 4.83 -10.20
CA ALA A 121 6.91 5.55 -9.24
C ALA A 121 8.36 5.08 -9.32
N ARG A 122 9.26 5.78 -8.63
CA ARG A 122 10.65 5.36 -8.43
C ARG A 122 10.89 5.13 -6.95
N ALA A 123 11.47 3.99 -6.61
CA ALA A 123 11.91 3.65 -5.26
C ALA A 123 13.23 2.89 -5.34
N ALA A 124 14.17 3.22 -4.44
CA ALA A 124 15.50 2.60 -4.45
C ALA A 124 15.47 1.13 -3.99
N ALA A 125 14.62 0.81 -3.01
CA ALA A 125 14.51 -0.53 -2.43
C ALA A 125 13.04 -0.88 -2.15
N PRO A 126 12.26 -1.20 -3.20
CA PRO A 126 10.86 -1.59 -3.01
C PRO A 126 10.76 -2.96 -2.31
N HIS A 127 9.73 -3.14 -1.49
CA HIS A 127 9.41 -4.42 -0.85
C HIS A 127 8.56 -5.32 -1.76
N LEU A 128 7.71 -4.70 -2.58
CA LEU A 128 6.91 -5.36 -3.60
C LEU A 128 7.08 -4.62 -4.93
N VAL A 129 7.15 -5.37 -6.01
CA VAL A 129 7.18 -4.82 -7.37
C VAL A 129 6.16 -5.53 -8.26
N ALA A 130 5.59 -4.79 -9.23
CA ALA A 130 4.86 -5.39 -10.34
C ALA A 130 5.82 -5.59 -11.51
N ALA A 131 5.93 -6.82 -12.01
CA ALA A 131 6.84 -7.18 -13.08
C ALA A 131 6.32 -8.36 -13.91
N LYS A 132 6.76 -8.44 -15.16
CA LYS A 132 6.54 -9.61 -16.02
C LYS A 132 7.58 -10.67 -15.68
N VAL A 133 7.18 -11.69 -14.95
CA VAL A 133 8.08 -12.75 -14.47
C VAL A 133 7.60 -14.13 -14.87
N ALA A 134 8.57 -15.04 -15.11
CA ALA A 134 8.31 -16.44 -15.28
C ALA A 134 8.31 -17.17 -13.93
N GLY A 135 7.47 -18.17 -13.80
CA GLY A 135 7.33 -19.01 -12.62
C GLY A 135 5.90 -19.05 -12.10
N TYR A 136 5.64 -19.97 -11.19
CA TYR A 136 4.31 -20.14 -10.58
C TYR A 136 4.26 -19.53 -9.16
N ARG A 137 5.20 -19.95 -8.30
CA ARG A 137 5.29 -19.48 -6.90
C ARG A 137 6.45 -18.52 -6.66
N ARG A 138 7.49 -18.61 -7.49
CA ARG A 138 8.68 -17.79 -7.40
C ARG A 138 9.11 -17.31 -8.78
N ALA A 139 9.69 -16.11 -8.83
CA ALA A 139 10.32 -15.56 -10.02
C ALA A 139 11.61 -16.33 -10.32
N VAL A 140 11.55 -17.28 -11.27
CA VAL A 140 12.60 -18.26 -11.54
C VAL A 140 13.88 -17.60 -12.05
N TYR A 141 13.76 -16.52 -12.82
CA TYR A 141 14.89 -15.80 -13.44
C TYR A 141 15.16 -14.44 -12.77
N GLY A 142 14.63 -14.25 -11.54
CA GLY A 142 14.73 -12.96 -10.86
C GLY A 142 13.79 -11.88 -11.42
N LEU A 143 14.10 -10.62 -11.13
CA LEU A 143 13.31 -9.47 -11.56
C LEU A 143 13.89 -8.88 -12.86
N PRO A 144 13.03 -8.50 -13.82
CA PRO A 144 13.46 -7.77 -15.00
C PRO A 144 13.84 -6.31 -14.65
N GLN A 145 14.51 -5.62 -15.56
CA GLN A 145 14.82 -4.19 -15.41
C GLN A 145 13.54 -3.32 -15.33
N GLU A 146 12.52 -3.71 -16.09
CA GLU A 146 11.20 -3.07 -16.04
C GLU A 146 10.36 -3.67 -14.91
N ALA A 147 10.61 -3.23 -13.70
CA ALA A 147 9.82 -3.56 -12.53
C ALA A 147 9.29 -2.27 -11.89
N HIS A 148 8.00 -2.25 -11.57
CA HIS A 148 7.33 -1.08 -10.99
C HIS A 148 7.17 -1.25 -9.50
N PRO A 149 7.68 -0.34 -8.65
CA PRO A 149 7.46 -0.38 -7.21
C PRO A 149 5.97 -0.39 -6.85
N ILE A 150 5.56 -1.37 -6.05
CA ILE A 150 4.18 -1.47 -5.53
C ILE A 150 4.11 -1.14 -4.05
N LEU A 151 5.11 -1.51 -3.27
CA LEU A 151 5.20 -1.20 -1.84
C LEU A 151 6.63 -0.82 -1.51
N PHE A 152 6.83 0.34 -0.89
CA PHE A 152 8.15 0.82 -0.49
C PHE A 152 8.09 1.81 0.67
N GLN A 153 9.20 1.93 1.38
CA GLN A 153 9.40 2.93 2.43
C GLN A 153 9.79 4.28 1.82
N LEU A 154 9.15 5.36 2.23
CA LEU A 154 9.56 6.71 1.85
C LEU A 154 10.89 7.04 2.54
N PRO A 155 11.93 7.44 1.79
CA PRO A 155 13.26 7.68 2.37
C PRO A 155 13.24 8.69 3.53
N GLY A 156 13.89 8.32 4.65
CA GLY A 156 14.02 9.17 5.83
C GLY A 156 12.74 9.40 6.64
N ARG A 157 11.65 8.65 6.35
CA ARG A 157 10.37 8.81 7.04
C ARG A 157 9.77 7.44 7.39
N ASP A 158 9.01 7.39 8.47
CA ASP A 158 8.24 6.18 8.86
C ASP A 158 6.90 6.15 8.10
N VAL A 159 7.00 6.12 6.76
CA VAL A 159 5.88 6.16 5.82
C VAL A 159 6.03 5.04 4.80
N LEU A 160 5.11 4.10 4.82
CA LEU A 160 5.02 3.02 3.84
C LEU A 160 4.04 3.42 2.74
N VAL A 161 4.47 3.34 1.49
CA VAL A 161 3.70 3.78 0.32
C VAL A 161 3.34 2.58 -0.54
N ALA A 162 2.06 2.43 -0.86
CA ALA A 162 1.57 1.49 -1.85
C ALA A 162 1.08 2.23 -3.09
N THR A 163 1.60 1.84 -4.26
CA THR A 163 1.20 2.42 -5.56
C THR A 163 0.02 1.72 -6.21
N SER A 164 -0.54 0.71 -5.54
CA SER A 164 -1.75 0.00 -5.94
C SER A 164 -2.62 -0.24 -4.70
N LYS A 165 -3.89 -0.63 -4.90
CA LYS A 165 -4.77 -0.99 -3.79
C LYS A 165 -4.40 -2.39 -3.27
N LEU A 166 -3.79 -2.45 -2.09
CA LEU A 166 -3.44 -3.69 -1.40
C LEU A 166 -4.48 -4.07 -0.32
N SER A 167 -5.34 -3.13 0.08
CA SER A 167 -6.40 -3.32 1.08
C SER A 167 -7.69 -3.92 0.51
N GLY A 168 -7.74 -4.23 -0.79
CA GLY A 168 -8.88 -4.88 -1.42
C GLY A 168 -8.91 -6.36 -1.10
N PHE A 169 -9.88 -6.77 -0.28
CA PHE A 169 -10.19 -8.18 -0.05
C PHE A 169 -11.41 -8.53 -0.87
N VAL A 170 -11.29 -9.52 -1.73
CA VAL A 170 -12.46 -10.00 -2.45
C VAL A 170 -13.31 -10.80 -1.48
N THR A 171 -14.33 -10.17 -0.95
CA THR A 171 -15.37 -10.80 -0.16
C THR A 171 -16.38 -11.43 -1.12
N GLY A 172 -16.25 -12.72 -1.40
CA GLY A 172 -17.16 -13.41 -2.29
C GLY A 172 -16.50 -14.48 -3.14
N ARG A 173 -16.97 -14.64 -4.40
CA ARG A 173 -16.60 -15.76 -5.30
C ARG A 173 -15.10 -15.92 -5.53
N TYR A 174 -14.36 -14.83 -5.47
CA TYR A 174 -12.90 -14.80 -5.63
C TYR A 174 -12.30 -14.20 -4.37
N GLY A 175 -12.02 -15.03 -3.39
CA GLY A 175 -11.22 -14.61 -2.23
C GLY A 175 -9.81 -14.15 -2.64
N PRO A 176 -9.08 -13.46 -1.76
CA PRO A 176 -7.67 -13.13 -2.00
C PRO A 176 -6.91 -14.42 -2.28
N ARG A 177 -6.18 -14.42 -3.38
CA ARG A 177 -5.35 -15.56 -3.81
C ARG A 177 -3.90 -15.23 -3.62
#